data_47624beba330113e08369a14a26e271d
#
_entry.id   47624beba330113e08369a14a26e271d
#
_cell.length_a   1.000
_cell.length_b   1.000
_cell.length_c   1.000
_cell.angle_alpha   90.00
_cell.angle_beta   90.00
_cell.angle_gamma   90.00
#
_symmetry.space_group_name_H-M   'P 1'
#
loop_
_entity.id
_entity.type
_entity.pdbx_description
1 polymer ?
#
loop_
_entity_poly.entity_id
_entity_poly.type
_entity_poly.pdbx_seq_one_letter_code
_entity_poly.pdbx_strand_id
1 'polypeptide(L)'
;MKMPFHIGKSPAKKKGTANNSGAILALVVIILVVVNVMGIGLLSQSAMNAIEVVKKVQSNQAFWIAEGGLGMAISNLPDTNPFSGTLGNGEYDVTITPVSGFSYRWTIESVGSVNIVTRRIRVVVVVRPDVTTAMMLSGNLDIKGNAVITGVVVENTTPSFEEVFGVTKEEMQDNATYEYTDPPNNQTPVKEITWVNEDNEFKITKTGGWMGSGIMVIDGDLDISGGTFDGVIWVIGELFISGNPVINGSIFVEGKATVDTTITGTAEISLDQSAIDGAFSNLSTVLSWQEF
;
A
#
# COMPACT_ATOMS: atom_id res chain seq x y z
N MET A 1 76.32 -80.23 67.02
CA MET A 1 76.00 -78.92 67.58
C MET A 1 75.03 -78.20 66.62
N LYS A 2 73.68 -78.17 66.92
CA LYS A 2 72.61 -77.63 66.12
C LYS A 2 72.15 -76.30 66.76
N MET A 3 72.31 -75.21 66.02
CA MET A 3 71.73 -73.89 66.41
C MET A 3 70.28 -73.76 65.87
N PRO A 4 69.36 -73.28 66.60
CA PRO A 4 68.02 -73.03 66.15
C PRO A 4 67.85 -71.67 65.47
N PHE A 5 67.28 -71.69 64.28
CA PHE A 5 66.96 -70.45 63.49
C PHE A 5 65.68 -69.84 64.07
N HIS A 6 65.74 -68.58 64.47
CA HIS A 6 64.62 -67.82 64.99
C HIS A 6 64.00 -67.02 63.82
N ILE A 7 62.77 -67.36 63.38
CA ILE A 7 62.07 -66.60 62.35
C ILE A 7 61.24 -65.52 63.06
N GLY A 8 61.74 -64.27 62.87
CA GLY A 8 61.06 -63.09 63.34
C GLY A 8 59.79 -62.82 62.54
N LYS A 9 58.62 -62.80 63.20
CA LYS A 9 57.39 -62.37 62.61
C LYS A 9 57.38 -60.87 62.37
N SER A 10 57.23 -60.50 61.11
CA SER A 10 57.06 -59.10 60.68
C SER A 10 55.65 -58.55 61.12
N PRO A 11 55.55 -57.38 61.69
CA PRO A 11 54.27 -56.81 62.10
C PRO A 11 53.41 -56.45 60.91
N ALA A 12 52.19 -56.95 60.90
CA ALA A 12 51.16 -56.63 59.90
C ALA A 12 50.83 -55.09 59.91
N LYS A 13 51.12 -54.40 58.83
CA LYS A 13 50.70 -53.01 58.60
C LYS A 13 49.16 -52.97 58.65
N LYS A 14 48.58 -52.37 59.66
CA LYS A 14 47.16 -51.98 59.69
C LYS A 14 46.94 -51.01 58.57
N LYS A 15 46.18 -51.43 57.54
CA LYS A 15 45.58 -50.51 56.54
C LYS A 15 44.64 -49.61 57.30
N GLY A 16 45.01 -48.36 57.48
CA GLY A 16 44.10 -47.32 57.97
C GLY A 16 42.96 -47.17 56.98
N THR A 17 41.78 -47.51 57.35
CA THR A 17 40.56 -47.16 56.60
C THR A 17 40.48 -45.64 56.63
N ALA A 18 40.91 -45.04 55.51
CA ALA A 18 40.72 -43.61 55.31
C ALA A 18 39.22 -43.29 55.49
N ASN A 19 38.93 -42.44 56.44
CA ASN A 19 37.57 -42.05 56.81
C ASN A 19 37.00 -41.18 55.65
N ASN A 20 36.38 -41.79 54.64
CA ASN A 20 35.81 -41.15 53.44
C ASN A 20 34.58 -40.28 53.74
N SER A 21 34.15 -40.23 54.97
CA SER A 21 32.96 -39.46 55.38
C SER A 21 33.11 -37.96 55.12
N GLY A 22 34.31 -37.39 55.28
CA GLY A 22 34.60 -35.99 55.00
C GLY A 22 34.54 -35.63 53.51
N ALA A 23 35.03 -36.59 52.67
CA ALA A 23 35.00 -36.40 51.22
C ALA A 23 33.55 -36.46 50.65
N ILE A 24 32.71 -37.31 51.21
CA ILE A 24 31.31 -37.42 50.85
C ILE A 24 30.56 -36.14 51.21
N LEU A 25 30.81 -35.58 52.41
CA LEU A 25 30.18 -34.32 52.85
C LEU A 25 30.61 -33.16 51.94
N ALA A 26 31.87 -33.05 51.62
CA ALA A 26 32.37 -32.01 50.67
C ALA A 26 31.71 -32.12 49.29
N LEU A 27 31.58 -33.37 48.77
CA LEU A 27 30.93 -33.62 47.48
C LEU A 27 29.46 -33.18 47.50
N VAL A 28 28.71 -33.50 48.57
CA VAL A 28 27.30 -33.10 48.71
C VAL A 28 27.16 -31.58 48.76
N VAL A 29 28.03 -30.90 49.49
CA VAL A 29 28.00 -29.41 49.53
C VAL A 29 28.31 -28.81 48.16
N ILE A 30 29.25 -29.34 47.42
CA ILE A 30 29.55 -28.87 46.04
C ILE A 30 28.32 -29.09 45.12
N ILE A 31 27.70 -30.28 45.18
CA ILE A 31 26.52 -30.54 44.38
C ILE A 31 25.39 -29.58 44.74
N LEU A 32 25.15 -29.33 46.04
CA LEU A 32 24.15 -28.37 46.48
C LEU A 32 24.40 -26.96 45.99
N VAL A 33 25.65 -26.51 46.01
CA VAL A 33 26.03 -25.17 45.47
C VAL A 33 25.77 -25.13 43.97
N VAL A 34 26.20 -26.13 43.22
CA VAL A 34 25.99 -26.22 41.78
C VAL A 34 24.49 -26.18 41.41
N VAL A 35 23.68 -27.01 42.10
CA VAL A 35 22.23 -27.05 41.88
C VAL A 35 21.56 -25.70 42.20
N ASN A 36 21.98 -25.02 43.28
CA ASN A 36 21.47 -23.69 43.60
C ASN A 36 21.85 -22.64 42.53
N VAL A 37 23.10 -22.63 42.08
CA VAL A 37 23.54 -21.70 41.02
C VAL A 37 22.79 -21.94 39.71
N MET A 38 22.61 -23.21 39.34
CA MET A 38 21.80 -23.56 38.14
C MET A 38 20.34 -23.15 38.32
N GLY A 39 19.75 -23.35 39.49
CA GLY A 39 18.39 -22.96 39.81
C GLY A 39 18.17 -21.46 39.69
N ILE A 40 19.07 -20.66 40.22
CA ILE A 40 19.04 -19.18 40.09
C ILE A 40 19.16 -18.78 38.61
N GLY A 41 20.06 -19.43 37.85
CA GLY A 41 20.21 -19.17 36.41
C GLY A 41 18.94 -19.43 35.62
N LEU A 42 18.28 -20.56 35.86
CA LEU A 42 17.02 -20.91 35.19
C LEU A 42 15.88 -19.96 35.57
N LEU A 43 15.78 -19.58 36.84
CA LEU A 43 14.77 -18.60 37.29
C LEU A 43 15.00 -17.22 36.64
N SER A 44 16.23 -16.77 36.57
CA SER A 44 16.59 -15.50 35.90
C SER A 44 16.23 -15.54 34.41
N GLN A 45 16.56 -16.63 33.72
CA GLN A 45 16.21 -16.80 32.31
C GLN A 45 14.70 -16.85 32.08
N SER A 46 13.95 -17.55 32.94
CA SER A 46 12.49 -17.59 32.90
C SER A 46 11.85 -16.21 33.09
N ALA A 47 12.39 -15.43 34.06
CA ALA A 47 11.93 -14.05 34.27
C ALA A 47 12.21 -13.15 33.07
N MET A 48 13.39 -13.25 32.46
CA MET A 48 13.73 -12.48 31.24
C MET A 48 12.81 -12.84 30.08
N ASN A 49 12.55 -14.14 29.85
CA ASN A 49 11.63 -14.59 28.81
C ASN A 49 10.20 -14.09 29.04
N ALA A 50 9.73 -14.07 30.30
CA ALA A 50 8.42 -13.52 30.64
C ALA A 50 8.32 -12.03 30.31
N ILE A 51 9.34 -11.25 30.65
CA ILE A 51 9.42 -9.80 30.34
C ILE A 51 9.42 -9.60 28.82
N GLU A 52 10.18 -10.40 28.08
CA GLU A 52 10.24 -10.31 26.61
C GLU A 52 8.87 -10.59 25.97
N VAL A 53 8.17 -11.63 26.42
CA VAL A 53 6.82 -11.95 25.96
C VAL A 53 5.86 -10.79 26.22
N VAL A 54 5.89 -10.22 27.43
CA VAL A 54 5.05 -9.06 27.76
C VAL A 54 5.34 -7.87 26.84
N LYS A 55 6.63 -7.54 26.63
CA LYS A 55 7.02 -6.45 25.72
C LYS A 55 6.56 -6.73 24.29
N LYS A 56 6.64 -7.98 23.81
CA LYS A 56 6.17 -8.35 22.47
C LYS A 56 4.66 -8.18 22.34
N VAL A 57 3.89 -8.55 23.34
CA VAL A 57 2.43 -8.33 23.37
C VAL A 57 2.11 -6.86 23.35
N GLN A 58 2.77 -6.04 24.20
CA GLN A 58 2.59 -4.60 24.23
C GLN A 58 2.99 -3.94 22.90
N SER A 59 4.04 -4.42 22.26
CA SER A 59 4.49 -3.96 20.95
C SER A 59 3.43 -4.20 19.86
N ASN A 60 2.85 -5.40 19.84
CA ASN A 60 1.77 -5.70 18.90
C ASN A 60 0.52 -4.84 19.18
N GLN A 61 0.18 -4.64 20.46
CA GLN A 61 -0.93 -3.76 20.82
C GLN A 61 -0.67 -2.30 20.39
N ALA A 62 0.54 -1.78 20.64
CA ALA A 62 0.93 -0.44 20.21
C ALA A 62 0.86 -0.28 18.68
N PHE A 63 1.24 -1.31 17.92
CA PHE A 63 1.10 -1.35 16.47
C PHE A 63 -0.37 -1.21 16.05
N TRP A 64 -1.27 -2.03 16.59
CA TRP A 64 -2.70 -1.96 16.25
C TRP A 64 -3.36 -0.65 16.67
N ILE A 65 -2.87 -0.02 17.73
CA ILE A 65 -3.33 1.30 18.19
C ILE A 65 -2.87 2.38 17.20
N ALA A 66 -1.60 2.31 16.71
CA ALA A 66 -1.11 3.20 15.67
C ALA A 66 -1.91 3.03 14.36
N GLU A 67 -2.22 1.79 13.96
CA GLU A 67 -3.03 1.51 12.79
C GLU A 67 -4.47 2.03 12.94
N GLY A 68 -5.06 1.90 14.13
CA GLY A 68 -6.36 2.50 14.44
C GLY A 68 -6.36 4.03 14.31
N GLY A 69 -5.32 4.70 14.83
CA GLY A 69 -5.12 6.13 14.64
C GLY A 69 -4.96 6.54 13.17
N LEU A 70 -4.21 5.74 12.42
CA LEU A 70 -4.05 5.92 10.97
C LEU A 70 -5.40 5.80 10.22
N GLY A 71 -6.20 4.77 10.52
CA GLY A 71 -7.52 4.60 9.91
C GLY A 71 -8.45 5.79 10.17
N MET A 72 -8.43 6.34 11.39
CA MET A 72 -9.16 7.57 11.72
C MET A 72 -8.65 8.77 10.93
N ALA A 73 -7.32 8.90 10.75
CA ALA A 73 -6.75 9.98 9.98
C ALA A 73 -7.20 9.96 8.52
N ILE A 74 -7.14 8.79 7.88
CA ILE A 74 -7.58 8.62 6.48
C ILE A 74 -9.05 8.97 6.32
N SER A 75 -9.90 8.59 7.28
CA SER A 75 -11.34 8.89 7.22
C SER A 75 -11.68 10.36 7.44
N ASN A 76 -10.79 11.14 8.07
CA ASN A 76 -10.99 12.56 8.35
C ASN A 76 -10.37 13.48 7.28
N LEU A 77 -9.59 12.96 6.34
CA LEU A 77 -9.05 13.77 5.26
C LEU A 77 -10.18 14.44 4.46
N PRO A 78 -10.01 15.69 4.02
CA PRO A 78 -8.79 16.48 3.99
C PRO A 78 -8.47 17.30 5.24
N ASP A 79 -9.10 17.07 6.39
CA ASP A 79 -8.71 17.76 7.63
C ASP A 79 -7.32 17.32 8.06
N THR A 80 -6.40 18.27 8.15
CA THR A 80 -4.98 18.04 8.47
C THR A 80 -4.61 18.40 9.90
N ASN A 81 -5.58 18.72 10.76
CA ASN A 81 -5.31 19.02 12.15
C ASN A 81 -4.77 17.78 12.86
N PRO A 82 -3.62 17.90 13.60
CA PRO A 82 -3.13 16.81 14.43
C PRO A 82 -4.16 16.45 15.51
N PHE A 83 -4.29 15.19 15.81
CA PHE A 83 -5.19 14.72 16.85
C PHE A 83 -4.62 13.51 17.59
N SER A 84 -5.11 13.30 18.80
CA SER A 84 -4.74 12.17 19.65
C SER A 84 -5.98 11.56 20.28
N GLY A 85 -5.86 10.33 20.74
CA GLY A 85 -6.95 9.62 21.40
C GLY A 85 -6.50 8.35 22.09
N THR A 86 -7.48 7.63 22.63
CA THR A 86 -7.26 6.35 23.31
C THR A 86 -7.95 5.24 22.54
N LEU A 87 -7.29 4.09 22.45
CA LEU A 87 -7.85 2.88 21.86
C LEU A 87 -7.49 1.67 22.75
N GLY A 88 -8.51 1.07 23.36
CA GLY A 88 -8.30 0.02 24.34
C GLY A 88 -7.58 0.50 25.58
N ASN A 89 -6.39 -0.03 25.85
CA ASN A 89 -5.52 0.32 26.99
C ASN A 89 -4.28 1.13 26.59
N GLY A 90 -4.28 1.73 25.40
CA GLY A 90 -3.19 2.57 24.92
C GLY A 90 -3.68 3.87 24.29
N GLU A 91 -2.74 4.65 23.83
CA GLU A 91 -2.96 5.98 23.27
C GLU A 91 -2.35 6.05 21.87
N TYR A 92 -2.92 6.90 21.01
CA TYR A 92 -2.34 7.23 19.71
C TYR A 92 -2.23 8.75 19.54
N ASP A 93 -1.18 9.14 18.81
CA ASP A 93 -0.96 10.51 18.34
C ASP A 93 -0.81 10.46 16.82
N VAL A 94 -1.55 11.34 16.13
CA VAL A 94 -1.53 11.42 14.66
C VAL A 94 -1.11 12.80 14.20
N THR A 95 -0.18 12.82 13.25
CA THR A 95 0.27 14.03 12.56
C THR A 95 0.02 13.86 11.07
N ILE A 96 -0.60 14.86 10.43
CA ILE A 96 -0.91 14.88 9.01
C ILE A 96 -0.18 16.06 8.38
N THR A 97 0.63 15.80 7.36
CA THR A 97 1.40 16.86 6.67
C THR A 97 1.21 16.73 5.16
N PRO A 98 0.95 17.85 4.45
CA PRO A 98 0.87 17.82 2.99
C PRO A 98 2.23 17.47 2.39
N VAL A 99 2.22 16.71 1.30
CA VAL A 99 3.43 16.44 0.51
C VAL A 99 3.69 17.62 -0.40
N SER A 100 4.90 18.19 -0.31
CA SER A 100 5.27 19.35 -1.12
C SER A 100 5.19 19.03 -2.62
N GLY A 101 4.54 19.90 -3.38
CA GLY A 101 4.38 19.75 -4.84
C GLY A 101 3.10 18.99 -5.26
N PHE A 102 2.34 18.47 -4.31
CA PHE A 102 1.11 17.72 -4.60
C PHE A 102 -0.08 18.26 -3.79
N SER A 103 -1.17 18.59 -4.47
CA SER A 103 -2.36 19.18 -3.83
C SER A 103 -3.19 18.16 -3.03
N TYR A 104 -3.11 16.88 -3.40
CA TYR A 104 -3.98 15.82 -2.86
C TYR A 104 -3.21 14.64 -2.23
N ARG A 105 -1.93 14.88 -1.84
CA ARG A 105 -1.10 13.90 -1.15
C ARG A 105 -0.76 14.34 0.27
N TRP A 106 -0.91 13.42 1.20
CA TRP A 106 -0.58 13.64 2.61
C TRP A 106 0.32 12.55 3.15
N THR A 107 1.28 12.95 3.94
CA THR A 107 2.01 12.04 4.81
C THR A 107 1.30 11.99 6.14
N ILE A 108 0.85 10.83 6.54
CA ILE A 108 0.25 10.57 7.85
C ILE A 108 1.24 9.79 8.67
N GLU A 109 1.54 10.28 9.86
CA GLU A 109 2.34 9.59 10.86
C GLU A 109 1.47 9.33 12.07
N SER A 110 1.32 8.06 12.45
CA SER A 110 0.58 7.64 13.63
C SER A 110 1.50 6.91 14.59
N VAL A 111 1.50 7.33 15.84
CA VAL A 111 2.29 6.76 16.94
C VAL A 111 1.33 6.12 17.94
N GLY A 112 1.37 4.81 18.06
CA GLY A 112 0.64 4.08 19.09
C GLY A 112 1.52 3.76 20.28
N SER A 113 0.98 3.87 21.49
CA SER A 113 1.70 3.61 22.73
C SER A 113 0.90 2.73 23.70
N VAL A 114 1.59 1.78 24.34
CA VAL A 114 1.07 0.96 25.43
C VAL A 114 2.13 0.90 26.53
N ASN A 115 1.86 1.52 27.66
CA ASN A 115 2.84 1.75 28.74
C ASN A 115 4.11 2.46 28.20
N ILE A 116 5.24 1.76 28.21
CA ILE A 116 6.54 2.28 27.73
C ILE A 116 6.90 1.86 26.31
N VAL A 117 6.04 1.10 25.66
CA VAL A 117 6.28 0.59 24.32
C VAL A 117 5.53 1.44 23.30
N THR A 118 6.24 1.94 22.32
CA THR A 118 5.68 2.74 21.22
C THR A 118 5.94 2.05 19.88
N ARG A 119 5.02 2.24 18.94
CA ARG A 119 5.16 1.89 17.53
C ARG A 119 4.72 3.04 16.67
N ARG A 120 5.40 3.23 15.56
CA ARG A 120 5.12 4.30 14.60
C ARG A 120 4.88 3.74 13.24
N ILE A 121 3.83 4.23 12.59
CA ILE A 121 3.49 3.92 11.21
C ILE A 121 3.49 5.24 10.45
N ARG A 122 4.10 5.26 9.28
CA ARG A 122 4.05 6.38 8.36
C ARG A 122 3.53 5.89 7.02
N VAL A 123 2.56 6.59 6.48
CA VAL A 123 1.99 6.31 5.15
C VAL A 123 1.91 7.59 4.33
N VAL A 124 2.00 7.45 3.03
CA VAL A 124 1.63 8.51 2.09
C VAL A 124 0.31 8.11 1.45
N VAL A 125 -0.68 8.97 1.57
CA VAL A 125 -2.03 8.73 1.04
C VAL A 125 -2.40 9.80 0.02
N VAL A 126 -3.25 9.42 -0.92
CA VAL A 126 -3.89 10.30 -1.88
C VAL A 126 -5.39 10.35 -1.59
N VAL A 127 -5.94 11.55 -1.48
CA VAL A 127 -7.39 11.77 -1.50
C VAL A 127 -7.69 12.56 -2.76
N ARG A 128 -8.33 11.91 -3.70
CA ARG A 128 -8.64 12.51 -4.99
C ARG A 128 -9.85 13.41 -4.85
N PRO A 129 -9.89 14.55 -5.54
CA PRO A 129 -11.11 15.34 -5.63
C PRO A 129 -12.18 14.60 -6.44
N ASP A 130 -13.42 14.94 -6.21
CA ASP A 130 -14.52 14.45 -7.03
C ASP A 130 -14.38 15.00 -8.45
N VAL A 131 -14.47 14.12 -9.43
CA VAL A 131 -14.54 14.51 -10.84
C VAL A 131 -15.97 14.95 -11.14
N THR A 132 -16.13 16.24 -11.41
CA THR A 132 -17.47 16.88 -11.63
C THR A 132 -17.69 17.30 -13.08
N THR A 133 -16.73 17.05 -13.97
CA THR A 133 -16.78 17.42 -15.38
C THR A 133 -16.95 16.19 -16.27
N ALA A 134 -17.84 16.27 -17.25
CA ALA A 134 -17.96 15.26 -18.29
C ALA A 134 -16.76 15.31 -19.26
N MET A 135 -16.28 16.54 -19.54
CA MET A 135 -15.10 16.75 -20.39
C MET A 135 -14.33 18.00 -19.96
N MET A 136 -12.99 17.89 -19.93
CA MET A 136 -12.08 19.03 -19.75
C MET A 136 -10.97 18.96 -20.79
N LEU A 137 -10.68 20.08 -21.45
CA LEU A 137 -9.70 20.12 -22.53
C LEU A 137 -8.94 21.45 -22.58
N SER A 138 -7.67 21.40 -23.00
CA SER A 138 -6.81 22.57 -23.13
C SER A 138 -7.22 23.47 -24.29
N GLY A 139 -7.70 22.86 -25.36
CA GLY A 139 -8.18 23.57 -26.55
C GLY A 139 -9.68 23.80 -26.54
N ASN A 140 -10.21 23.99 -27.73
CA ASN A 140 -11.65 24.15 -27.97
C ASN A 140 -12.29 22.77 -28.27
N LEU A 141 -13.57 22.65 -27.94
CA LEU A 141 -14.43 21.56 -28.38
C LEU A 141 -15.18 22.00 -29.64
N ASP A 142 -14.96 21.33 -30.76
CA ASP A 142 -15.72 21.54 -32.00
C ASP A 142 -16.75 20.44 -32.15
N ILE A 143 -18.03 20.80 -32.01
CA ILE A 143 -19.15 19.85 -32.11
C ILE A 143 -19.86 20.04 -33.45
N LYS A 144 -19.92 18.99 -34.24
CA LYS A 144 -20.65 18.91 -35.50
C LYS A 144 -21.61 17.71 -35.47
N GLY A 145 -22.85 17.96 -35.89
CA GLY A 145 -23.88 16.91 -35.94
C GLY A 145 -24.67 16.74 -34.61
N ASN A 146 -25.05 15.50 -34.28
CA ASN A 146 -25.98 15.19 -33.20
C ASN A 146 -25.31 14.59 -31.96
N ALA A 147 -24.21 15.18 -31.49
CA ALA A 147 -23.58 14.73 -30.27
C ALA A 147 -24.40 15.15 -29.04
N VAL A 148 -24.47 14.27 -28.06
CA VAL A 148 -25.11 14.53 -26.76
C VAL A 148 -24.05 14.45 -25.67
N ILE A 149 -23.77 15.60 -25.03
CA ILE A 149 -22.86 15.65 -23.88
C ILE A 149 -23.69 16.01 -22.65
N THR A 150 -23.75 15.12 -21.69
CA THR A 150 -24.47 15.31 -20.42
C THR A 150 -23.49 15.55 -19.29
N GLY A 151 -23.45 16.77 -18.76
CA GLY A 151 -22.54 17.19 -17.71
C GLY A 151 -21.78 18.46 -18.07
N VAL A 152 -20.88 18.87 -17.22
CA VAL A 152 -20.08 20.11 -17.41
C VAL A 152 -18.96 19.85 -18.42
N VAL A 153 -18.81 20.77 -19.38
CA VAL A 153 -17.67 20.82 -20.30
C VAL A 153 -16.84 22.05 -19.97
N VAL A 154 -15.53 21.87 -19.79
CA VAL A 154 -14.58 22.94 -19.51
C VAL A 154 -13.57 22.99 -20.65
N GLU A 155 -13.57 24.11 -21.37
CA GLU A 155 -12.67 24.34 -22.50
C GLU A 155 -11.57 25.35 -22.14
N ASN A 156 -10.49 25.37 -22.92
CA ASN A 156 -9.37 26.29 -22.75
C ASN A 156 -8.73 26.21 -21.35
N THR A 157 -8.80 25.05 -20.74
CA THR A 157 -8.23 24.79 -19.41
C THR A 157 -7.46 23.48 -19.46
N THR A 158 -6.14 23.56 -19.31
CA THR A 158 -5.29 22.37 -19.32
C THR A 158 -5.59 21.53 -18.09
N PRO A 159 -6.09 20.28 -18.26
CA PRO A 159 -6.31 19.41 -17.13
C PRO A 159 -4.97 19.04 -16.47
N SER A 160 -4.96 18.97 -15.16
CA SER A 160 -3.79 18.52 -14.41
C SER A 160 -3.94 17.04 -14.07
N PHE A 161 -3.03 16.21 -14.61
CA PHE A 161 -3.04 14.78 -14.39
C PHE A 161 -2.98 14.43 -12.90
N GLU A 162 -2.07 15.10 -12.19
CA GLU A 162 -1.87 14.89 -10.76
C GLU A 162 -3.07 15.35 -9.91
N GLU A 163 -3.79 16.38 -10.34
CA GLU A 163 -4.99 16.82 -9.65
C GLU A 163 -6.14 15.83 -9.81
N VAL A 164 -6.26 15.18 -10.97
CA VAL A 164 -7.33 14.20 -11.22
C VAL A 164 -7.01 12.84 -10.58
N PHE A 165 -5.78 12.35 -10.78
CA PHE A 165 -5.42 10.99 -10.35
C PHE A 165 -4.63 10.92 -9.04
N GLY A 166 -4.05 12.03 -8.58
CA GLY A 166 -3.20 12.10 -7.40
C GLY A 166 -1.84 11.43 -7.56
N VAL A 167 -1.50 11.00 -8.76
CA VAL A 167 -0.22 10.37 -9.14
C VAL A 167 0.34 11.05 -10.38
N THR A 168 1.65 10.94 -10.63
CA THR A 168 2.25 11.43 -11.87
C THR A 168 1.92 10.49 -13.03
N LYS A 169 2.18 10.95 -14.26
CA LYS A 169 2.01 10.12 -15.46
C LYS A 169 2.93 8.91 -15.42
N GLU A 170 4.17 9.09 -14.99
CA GLU A 170 5.16 8.04 -14.86
C GLU A 170 4.71 7.00 -13.81
N GLU A 171 4.24 7.47 -12.65
CA GLU A 171 3.71 6.57 -11.60
C GLU A 171 2.47 5.81 -12.10
N MET A 172 1.61 6.43 -12.91
CA MET A 172 0.43 5.77 -13.49
C MET A 172 0.85 4.70 -14.50
N GLN A 173 1.81 5.01 -15.38
CA GLN A 173 2.34 4.08 -16.37
C GLN A 173 3.02 2.88 -15.70
N ASP A 174 3.88 3.11 -14.70
CA ASP A 174 4.55 2.06 -13.93
C ASP A 174 3.56 1.12 -13.21
N ASN A 175 2.38 1.61 -12.88
CA ASN A 175 1.32 0.85 -12.22
C ASN A 175 0.20 0.40 -13.19
N ALA A 176 0.37 0.58 -14.49
CA ALA A 176 -0.63 0.17 -15.48
C ALA A 176 -0.79 -1.37 -15.46
N THR A 177 -2.03 -1.83 -15.41
CA THR A 177 -2.35 -3.25 -15.52
C THR A 177 -2.13 -3.76 -16.93
N TYR A 178 -2.41 -2.90 -17.90
CA TYR A 178 -2.19 -3.16 -19.33
C TYR A 178 -1.40 -2.00 -19.92
N GLU A 179 -0.27 -2.30 -20.53
CA GLU A 179 0.53 -1.35 -21.28
C GLU A 179 0.65 -1.83 -22.72
N TYR A 180 0.34 -0.96 -23.67
CA TYR A 180 0.40 -1.23 -25.10
C TYR A 180 1.28 -0.19 -25.79
N THR A 181 2.09 -0.63 -26.74
CA THR A 181 2.87 0.25 -27.64
C THR A 181 2.44 -0.02 -29.06
N ASP A 182 2.00 1.01 -29.76
CA ASP A 182 1.47 0.95 -31.15
C ASP A 182 0.45 -0.21 -31.33
N PRO A 183 -0.60 -0.29 -30.51
CA PRO A 183 -1.52 -1.41 -30.58
C PRO A 183 -2.37 -1.34 -31.85
N PRO A 184 -2.86 -2.50 -32.33
CA PRO A 184 -3.80 -2.50 -33.45
C PRO A 184 -5.12 -1.82 -33.06
N ASN A 185 -5.84 -1.28 -34.04
CA ASN A 185 -7.17 -0.71 -33.84
C ASN A 185 -8.08 -1.65 -33.05
N ASN A 186 -8.89 -1.11 -32.16
CA ASN A 186 -9.80 -1.83 -31.27
C ASN A 186 -9.10 -2.81 -30.30
N GLN A 187 -7.90 -2.47 -29.84
CA GLN A 187 -7.17 -3.28 -28.85
C GLN A 187 -8.04 -3.60 -27.63
N THR A 188 -7.92 -4.82 -27.17
CA THR A 188 -8.56 -5.33 -25.95
C THR A 188 -7.59 -6.27 -25.22
N PRO A 189 -7.70 -6.41 -23.89
CA PRO A 189 -8.63 -5.73 -22.99
C PRO A 189 -8.22 -4.29 -22.72
N VAL A 190 -9.22 -3.40 -22.56
CA VAL A 190 -9.06 -2.08 -21.98
C VAL A 190 -9.90 -2.05 -20.71
N LYS A 191 -9.25 -2.15 -19.57
CA LYS A 191 -9.90 -2.20 -18.25
C LYS A 191 -8.89 -1.88 -17.13
N GLU A 192 -9.38 -1.67 -15.93
CA GLU A 192 -8.53 -1.31 -14.78
C GLU A 192 -7.70 -0.07 -15.12
N ILE A 193 -6.37 -0.14 -15.12
CA ILE A 193 -5.48 0.92 -15.58
C ILE A 193 -4.83 0.45 -16.88
N THR A 194 -5.19 1.10 -17.98
CA THR A 194 -4.64 0.81 -19.30
C THR A 194 -3.88 2.03 -19.79
N TRP A 195 -2.60 1.83 -20.13
CA TRP A 195 -1.73 2.83 -20.75
C TRP A 195 -1.44 2.45 -22.19
N VAL A 196 -1.66 3.38 -23.12
CA VAL A 196 -1.40 3.19 -24.55
C VAL A 196 -0.37 4.22 -24.99
N ASN A 197 0.81 3.76 -25.39
CA ASN A 197 1.81 4.57 -26.09
C ASN A 197 1.55 4.46 -27.57
N GLU A 198 1.21 5.54 -28.24
CA GLU A 198 0.87 5.55 -29.66
C GLU A 198 1.57 6.71 -30.38
N ASP A 199 2.44 6.38 -31.32
CA ASP A 199 3.17 7.38 -32.09
C ASP A 199 2.30 8.17 -33.08
N ASN A 200 1.12 7.63 -33.45
CA ASN A 200 0.22 8.24 -34.41
C ASN A 200 -1.16 8.49 -33.81
N GLU A 201 -2.09 7.54 -33.98
CA GLU A 201 -3.47 7.68 -33.54
C GLU A 201 -4.04 6.31 -33.15
N PHE A 202 -4.43 6.16 -31.90
CA PHE A 202 -5.13 4.97 -31.45
C PHE A 202 -6.60 5.01 -31.86
N LYS A 203 -7.08 3.94 -32.54
CA LYS A 203 -8.44 3.93 -33.10
C LYS A 203 -9.34 2.89 -32.45
N ILE A 204 -10.53 3.35 -32.08
CA ILE A 204 -11.65 2.50 -31.66
C ILE A 204 -12.80 2.69 -32.65
N THR A 205 -12.82 1.84 -33.69
CA THR A 205 -13.72 1.99 -34.85
C THR A 205 -14.86 0.97 -34.87
N LYS A 206 -14.89 0.04 -33.91
CA LYS A 206 -15.84 -1.07 -33.93
C LYS A 206 -17.21 -0.66 -33.42
N THR A 207 -18.17 -0.53 -34.31
CA THR A 207 -19.56 -0.15 -34.04
C THR A 207 -20.40 -1.20 -33.31
N GLY A 208 -19.84 -2.20 -32.74
CA GLY A 208 -20.56 -3.19 -31.93
C GLY A 208 -19.63 -4.14 -31.22
N GLY A 209 -19.77 -4.20 -29.91
CA GLY A 209 -19.08 -5.18 -29.08
C GLY A 209 -17.64 -4.83 -28.66
N TRP A 210 -17.10 -3.61 -28.96
CA TRP A 210 -15.95 -3.12 -28.23
C TRP A 210 -16.43 -2.52 -26.90
N MET A 211 -15.81 -2.95 -25.83
CA MET A 211 -16.13 -2.46 -24.47
C MET A 211 -14.82 -2.23 -23.73
N GLY A 212 -14.72 -1.07 -23.12
CA GLY A 212 -13.64 -0.71 -22.22
C GLY A 212 -14.18 -0.19 -20.89
N SER A 213 -13.36 -0.25 -19.86
CA SER A 213 -13.69 0.30 -18.54
C SER A 213 -12.45 0.67 -17.75
N GLY A 214 -12.64 1.42 -16.68
CA GLY A 214 -11.56 1.82 -15.78
C GLY A 214 -10.89 3.12 -16.21
N ILE A 215 -9.56 3.19 -16.11
CA ILE A 215 -8.77 4.33 -16.53
C ILE A 215 -8.04 3.98 -17.81
N MET A 216 -8.26 4.77 -18.87
CA MET A 216 -7.55 4.65 -20.13
C MET A 216 -6.73 5.92 -20.38
N VAL A 217 -5.41 5.79 -20.40
CA VAL A 217 -4.50 6.88 -20.74
C VAL A 217 -3.92 6.62 -22.12
N ILE A 218 -4.04 7.61 -23.00
CA ILE A 218 -3.50 7.58 -24.36
C ILE A 218 -2.38 8.62 -24.45
N ASP A 219 -1.15 8.15 -24.59
CA ASP A 219 0.00 8.98 -24.93
C ASP A 219 0.11 9.05 -26.45
N GLY A 220 -0.65 9.97 -27.04
CA GLY A 220 -0.90 10.14 -28.45
C GLY A 220 -2.30 10.64 -28.73
N ASP A 221 -2.74 10.53 -29.98
CA ASP A 221 -4.09 10.92 -30.41
C ASP A 221 -5.09 9.74 -30.27
N LEU A 222 -6.36 10.07 -30.05
CA LEU A 222 -7.43 9.07 -29.89
C LEU A 222 -8.59 9.36 -30.88
N ASP A 223 -8.93 8.36 -31.72
CA ASP A 223 -10.12 8.36 -32.57
C ASP A 223 -11.12 7.30 -32.09
N ILE A 224 -12.29 7.73 -31.63
CA ILE A 224 -13.38 6.86 -31.21
C ILE A 224 -14.57 7.04 -32.14
N SER A 225 -14.95 6.00 -32.88
CA SER A 225 -16.12 6.01 -33.76
C SER A 225 -17.21 4.99 -33.37
N GLY A 226 -17.01 4.25 -32.30
CA GLY A 226 -17.98 3.27 -31.78
C GLY A 226 -17.53 2.63 -30.49
N GLY A 227 -18.34 1.70 -29.96
CA GLY A 227 -18.07 1.00 -28.71
C GLY A 227 -18.65 1.72 -27.48
N THR A 228 -18.41 1.11 -26.32
CA THR A 228 -18.81 1.65 -25.02
C THR A 228 -17.60 1.71 -24.09
N PHE A 229 -17.45 2.81 -23.38
CA PHE A 229 -16.43 2.95 -22.34
C PHE A 229 -17.04 3.46 -21.04
N ASP A 230 -16.73 2.79 -19.94
CA ASP A 230 -17.19 3.13 -18.60
C ASP A 230 -16.00 3.53 -17.71
N GLY A 231 -15.82 4.82 -17.38
CA GLY A 231 -14.74 5.27 -16.53
C GLY A 231 -14.09 6.59 -16.93
N VAL A 232 -12.77 6.67 -16.89
CA VAL A 232 -12.02 7.91 -17.15
C VAL A 232 -11.07 7.71 -18.32
N ILE A 233 -11.19 8.59 -19.32
CA ILE A 233 -10.28 8.64 -20.48
C ILE A 233 -9.38 9.87 -20.32
N TRP A 234 -8.08 9.68 -20.47
CA TRP A 234 -7.09 10.75 -20.55
C TRP A 234 -6.34 10.68 -21.87
N VAL A 235 -6.37 11.77 -22.62
CA VAL A 235 -5.69 11.88 -23.92
C VAL A 235 -4.65 12.98 -23.85
N ILE A 236 -3.38 12.63 -24.08
CA ILE A 236 -2.28 13.59 -24.07
C ILE A 236 -2.26 14.39 -25.39
N GLY A 237 -2.63 13.76 -26.50
CA GLY A 237 -2.77 14.39 -27.81
C GLY A 237 -4.15 15.00 -28.09
N GLU A 238 -4.63 14.80 -29.29
CA GLU A 238 -5.96 15.25 -29.76
C GLU A 238 -6.99 14.12 -29.67
N LEU A 239 -8.23 14.50 -29.42
CA LEU A 239 -9.37 13.60 -29.39
C LEU A 239 -10.28 13.83 -30.58
N PHE A 240 -10.55 12.79 -31.36
CA PHE A 240 -11.57 12.78 -32.39
C PHE A 240 -12.68 11.76 -32.05
N ILE A 241 -13.92 12.22 -32.05
CA ILE A 241 -15.10 11.37 -31.79
C ILE A 241 -16.03 11.47 -32.99
N SER A 242 -16.43 10.31 -33.51
CA SER A 242 -17.40 10.21 -34.61
C SER A 242 -18.34 9.02 -34.39
N GLY A 243 -19.29 8.78 -35.31
CA GLY A 243 -20.16 7.60 -35.25
C GLY A 243 -21.06 7.55 -34.01
N ASN A 244 -21.13 6.38 -33.33
CA ASN A 244 -22.04 6.11 -32.22
C ASN A 244 -21.30 5.58 -30.97
N PRO A 245 -20.25 6.20 -30.47
CA PRO A 245 -19.68 5.78 -29.20
C PRO A 245 -20.57 6.19 -28.01
N VAL A 246 -20.51 5.39 -26.96
CA VAL A 246 -21.11 5.69 -25.66
C VAL A 246 -20.00 5.75 -24.63
N ILE A 247 -19.86 6.91 -23.98
CA ILE A 247 -18.85 7.11 -22.95
C ILE A 247 -19.54 7.54 -21.66
N ASN A 248 -19.50 6.68 -20.67
CA ASN A 248 -20.04 6.92 -19.32
C ASN A 248 -18.89 7.23 -18.38
N GLY A 249 -18.77 8.47 -17.94
CA GLY A 249 -17.71 8.88 -17.05
C GLY A 249 -17.13 10.25 -17.39
N SER A 250 -15.81 10.38 -17.52
CA SER A 250 -15.15 11.65 -17.77
C SER A 250 -14.02 11.53 -18.79
N ILE A 251 -13.82 12.61 -19.56
CA ILE A 251 -12.77 12.71 -20.57
C ILE A 251 -11.91 13.93 -20.27
N PHE A 252 -10.60 13.73 -20.23
CA PHE A 252 -9.59 14.80 -20.10
C PHE A 252 -8.70 14.79 -21.32
N VAL A 253 -8.50 15.98 -21.94
CA VAL A 253 -7.70 16.11 -23.17
C VAL A 253 -6.69 17.24 -22.99
N GLU A 254 -5.41 16.93 -23.14
CA GLU A 254 -4.34 17.96 -23.07
C GLU A 254 -4.23 18.76 -24.37
N GLY A 255 -4.78 18.26 -25.46
CA GLY A 255 -4.92 18.95 -26.74
C GLY A 255 -6.32 19.55 -26.93
N LYS A 256 -6.79 19.46 -28.16
CA LYS A 256 -8.16 19.84 -28.55
C LYS A 256 -9.02 18.61 -28.81
N ALA A 257 -10.34 18.78 -28.76
CA ALA A 257 -11.28 17.72 -29.11
C ALA A 257 -12.20 18.14 -30.25
N THR A 258 -12.46 17.19 -31.15
CA THR A 258 -13.44 17.34 -32.24
C THR A 258 -14.44 16.21 -32.14
N VAL A 259 -15.73 16.57 -32.09
CA VAL A 259 -16.84 15.61 -32.15
C VAL A 259 -17.60 15.83 -33.45
N ASP A 260 -17.42 14.93 -34.42
CA ASP A 260 -18.05 15.07 -35.76
C ASP A 260 -18.94 13.85 -36.04
N THR A 261 -20.25 14.01 -35.81
CA THR A 261 -21.29 13.03 -36.11
C THR A 261 -22.13 13.41 -37.32
N THR A 262 -21.67 14.35 -38.18
CA THR A 262 -22.44 14.86 -39.32
C THR A 262 -22.73 13.81 -40.38
N ILE A 263 -21.88 12.80 -40.53
CA ILE A 263 -22.02 11.78 -41.58
C ILE A 263 -22.91 10.64 -41.10
N THR A 264 -22.70 10.13 -39.90
CA THR A 264 -23.50 9.03 -39.33
C THR A 264 -23.40 9.04 -37.80
N GLY A 265 -24.56 8.92 -37.11
CA GLY A 265 -24.59 8.52 -35.73
C GLY A 265 -24.92 9.60 -34.71
N THR A 266 -24.90 9.20 -33.46
CA THR A 266 -25.04 10.06 -32.29
C THR A 266 -24.03 9.62 -31.25
N ALA A 267 -23.04 10.47 -30.99
CA ALA A 267 -22.08 10.24 -29.90
C ALA A 267 -22.75 10.63 -28.59
N GLU A 268 -22.67 9.76 -27.60
CA GLU A 268 -23.17 10.02 -26.25
C GLU A 268 -22.00 10.07 -25.26
N ILE A 269 -21.84 11.20 -24.57
CA ILE A 269 -20.87 11.37 -23.50
C ILE A 269 -21.65 11.81 -22.26
N SER A 270 -21.62 11.03 -21.20
CA SER A 270 -22.35 11.33 -19.98
C SER A 270 -21.46 11.25 -18.75
N LEU A 271 -21.50 12.29 -17.92
CA LEU A 271 -20.88 12.23 -16.61
C LEU A 271 -21.58 11.15 -15.78
N ASP A 272 -20.87 10.05 -15.50
CA ASP A 272 -21.36 8.95 -14.66
C ASP A 272 -20.39 8.76 -13.48
N GLN A 273 -20.82 9.20 -12.31
CA GLN A 273 -20.01 9.12 -11.09
C GLN A 273 -19.73 7.68 -10.69
N SER A 274 -20.67 6.76 -10.92
CA SER A 274 -20.48 5.34 -10.58
C SER A 274 -19.38 4.70 -11.44
N ALA A 275 -19.31 5.04 -12.73
CA ALA A 275 -18.25 4.59 -13.62
C ALA A 275 -16.88 5.19 -13.23
N ILE A 276 -16.86 6.46 -12.83
CA ILE A 276 -15.66 7.15 -12.35
C ILE A 276 -15.15 6.54 -11.05
N ASP A 277 -16.02 6.33 -10.07
CA ASP A 277 -15.67 5.71 -8.78
C ASP A 277 -15.17 4.28 -8.99
N GLY A 278 -15.80 3.53 -9.90
CA GLY A 278 -15.35 2.20 -10.31
C GLY A 278 -13.95 2.23 -10.93
N ALA A 279 -13.67 3.19 -11.78
CA ALA A 279 -12.34 3.39 -12.37
C ALA A 279 -11.29 3.71 -11.30
N PHE A 280 -11.60 4.63 -10.39
CA PHE A 280 -10.68 5.04 -9.33
C PHE A 280 -10.46 3.98 -8.26
N SER A 281 -11.34 3.00 -8.12
CA SER A 281 -11.14 1.87 -7.21
C SER A 281 -9.88 1.04 -7.55
N ASN A 282 -9.40 1.13 -8.78
CA ASN A 282 -8.17 0.47 -9.23
C ASN A 282 -6.89 1.22 -8.83
N LEU A 283 -7.02 2.48 -8.40
CA LEU A 283 -5.88 3.27 -7.94
C LEU A 283 -5.70 3.11 -6.42
N SER A 284 -4.48 2.82 -6.00
CA SER A 284 -4.15 2.76 -4.58
C SER A 284 -4.37 4.12 -3.90
N THR A 285 -5.08 4.12 -2.77
CA THR A 285 -5.18 5.29 -1.90
C THR A 285 -3.92 5.45 -1.05
N VAL A 286 -3.22 4.35 -0.77
CA VAL A 286 -1.96 4.33 -0.01
C VAL A 286 -0.81 4.10 -0.98
N LEU A 287 0.04 5.10 -1.16
CA LEU A 287 1.21 5.05 -2.07
C LEU A 287 2.43 4.43 -1.41
N SER A 288 2.60 4.60 -0.11
CA SER A 288 3.70 3.99 0.64
C SER A 288 3.30 3.70 2.07
N TRP A 289 3.91 2.66 2.65
CA TRP A 289 3.69 2.25 4.03
C TRP A 289 5.03 1.88 4.68
N GLN A 290 5.30 2.40 5.88
CA GLN A 290 6.52 2.12 6.64
C GLN A 290 6.20 1.99 8.13
N GLU A 291 6.79 0.98 8.78
CA GLU A 291 6.78 0.77 10.23
C GLU A 291 8.17 1.05 10.82
N PHE A 292 8.19 1.68 12.03
CA PHE A 292 9.42 2.02 12.75
C PHE A 292 9.36 1.60 14.22
#